data_20d0c03e981f52a03f93c10318dc01f0
#
_entry.id   20d0c03e981f52a03f93c10318dc01f0
#
_cell.length_a   1.000
_cell.length_b   1.000
_cell.length_c   1.000
_cell.angle_alpha   90.00
_cell.angle_beta   90.00
_cell.angle_gamma   90.00
#
_symmetry.space_group_name_H-M   'P 1'
#
loop_
_entity.id
_entity.type
_entity.pdbx_description
1 polymer ?
#
loop_
_entity_poly.entity_id
_entity_poly.type
_entity_poly.pdbx_seq_one_letter_code
_entity_poly.pdbx_strand_id
1 'polypeptide(L)'
;MLWVQEAGQGPPLVLLHAVGTSGSIWWQHVPRLSKRFHVLAVDLSGHGRSPKPKQPVSIEGMAEDLHKTLQKQSLLPAHFVGLSLGGMVGQMLVAKHPSSLASLTLCDTICEVSPDTVKILEERAKAVEKGGMIAILESTLERWFSPGFASKHADVVAKVKKLLLEADPVINAQTWRAIGKLNVVSQLKSAPKIPALVFNGSLDTGIPPDVGKRLCDLFDASLMELSGCAHMAPLEAPDEFMDYLESFLSGIEPG
;
A
#
# COMPACT_ATOMS: atom_id res chain seq x y z
N MET A 1 -16.72 4.85 -9.23
CA MET A 1 -15.40 5.54 -9.19
C MET A 1 -14.96 5.59 -7.74
N LEU A 2 -13.67 5.42 -7.51
CA LEU A 2 -13.07 5.55 -6.20
C LEU A 2 -13.00 7.02 -5.78
N TRP A 3 -12.92 7.25 -4.48
CA TRP A 3 -12.61 8.56 -3.93
C TRP A 3 -11.12 8.84 -4.08
N VAL A 4 -10.79 10.05 -4.53
CA VAL A 4 -9.41 10.51 -4.73
C VAL A 4 -9.28 11.87 -4.08
N GLN A 5 -8.26 12.04 -3.23
CA GLN A 5 -7.81 13.35 -2.77
C GLN A 5 -6.66 13.79 -3.68
N GLU A 6 -6.83 14.93 -4.31
CA GLU A 6 -5.87 15.45 -5.30
C GLU A 6 -5.10 16.65 -4.75
N ALA A 7 -3.81 16.75 -5.14
CA ALA A 7 -2.96 17.89 -4.81
C ALA A 7 -1.86 18.09 -5.84
N GLY A 8 -1.49 19.33 -6.13
CA GLY A 8 -0.41 19.66 -7.06
C GLY A 8 -0.79 19.54 -8.53
N GLN A 9 0.22 19.68 -9.40
CA GLN A 9 0.13 19.56 -10.85
C GLN A 9 1.40 18.89 -11.37
N GLY A 10 1.35 18.25 -12.55
CA GLY A 10 2.46 17.56 -13.16
C GLY A 10 2.12 16.11 -13.51
N PRO A 11 3.12 15.23 -13.67
CA PRO A 11 2.87 13.81 -13.92
C PRO A 11 2.02 13.17 -12.81
N PRO A 12 1.06 12.29 -13.14
CA PRO A 12 0.22 11.66 -12.14
C PRO A 12 1.00 10.69 -11.23
N LEU A 13 0.83 10.85 -9.92
CA LEU A 13 1.41 10.00 -8.89
C LEU A 13 0.32 9.50 -7.94
N VAL A 14 0.07 8.21 -7.96
CA VAL A 14 -0.98 7.53 -7.19
C VAL A 14 -0.40 6.96 -5.89
N LEU A 15 -1.01 7.32 -4.76
CA LEU A 15 -0.65 6.84 -3.42
C LEU A 15 -1.72 5.87 -2.92
N LEU A 16 -1.33 4.62 -2.64
CA LEU A 16 -2.20 3.54 -2.21
C LEU A 16 -1.89 3.14 -0.76
N HIS A 17 -2.91 3.04 0.04
CA HIS A 17 -2.83 2.88 1.49
C HIS A 17 -2.80 1.42 1.97
N ALA A 18 -2.47 1.20 3.26
CA ALA A 18 -2.52 -0.08 3.95
C ALA A 18 -3.95 -0.50 4.30
N VAL A 19 -4.16 -1.79 4.60
CA VAL A 19 -5.46 -2.34 5.04
C VAL A 19 -6.03 -1.61 6.26
N GLY A 20 -7.33 -1.32 6.24
CA GLY A 20 -8.01 -0.63 7.34
C GLY A 20 -7.67 0.86 7.49
N THR A 21 -6.96 1.45 6.53
CA THR A 21 -6.70 2.89 6.47
C THR A 21 -7.35 3.52 5.22
N SER A 22 -6.93 4.71 4.84
CA SER A 22 -7.39 5.43 3.65
C SER A 22 -6.25 6.20 3.02
N GLY A 23 -6.46 6.82 1.86
CA GLY A 23 -5.48 7.68 1.19
C GLY A 23 -4.95 8.81 2.07
N SER A 24 -5.73 9.22 3.09
CA SER A 24 -5.28 10.22 4.06
C SER A 24 -4.06 9.82 4.89
N ILE A 25 -3.65 8.52 4.89
CA ILE A 25 -2.43 8.07 5.57
C ILE A 25 -1.16 8.74 5.02
N TRP A 26 -1.21 9.26 3.82
CA TRP A 26 -0.10 9.90 3.14
C TRP A 26 0.07 11.40 3.47
N TRP A 27 -0.57 11.90 4.56
CA TRP A 27 -0.58 13.33 4.94
C TRP A 27 0.81 13.98 5.08
N GLN A 28 1.84 13.20 5.47
CA GLN A 28 3.21 13.71 5.61
C GLN A 28 3.91 13.90 4.26
N HIS A 29 3.54 13.10 3.25
CA HIS A 29 4.22 13.02 1.96
C HIS A 29 3.60 13.92 0.89
N VAL A 30 2.26 14.07 0.90
CA VAL A 30 1.52 14.86 -0.09
C VAL A 30 2.07 16.28 -0.24
N PRO A 31 2.39 17.05 0.84
CA PRO A 31 2.89 18.44 0.69
C PRO A 31 4.22 18.53 -0.05
N ARG A 32 5.09 17.52 0.05
CA ARG A 32 6.38 17.50 -0.64
C ARG A 32 6.20 17.03 -2.09
N LEU A 33 5.48 15.95 -2.31
CA LEU A 33 5.22 15.36 -3.63
C LEU A 33 4.42 16.31 -4.54
N SER A 34 3.43 17.03 -4.01
CA SER A 34 2.58 17.95 -4.78
C SER A 34 3.31 19.16 -5.38
N LYS A 35 4.57 19.37 -5.01
CA LYS A 35 5.43 20.40 -5.64
C LYS A 35 5.85 20.04 -7.07
N ARG A 36 5.84 18.72 -7.41
CA ARG A 36 6.33 18.22 -8.70
C ARG A 36 5.33 17.32 -9.43
N PHE A 37 4.39 16.72 -8.72
CA PHE A 37 3.45 15.73 -9.24
C PHE A 37 2.00 16.15 -9.02
N HIS A 38 1.13 15.68 -9.91
CA HIS A 38 -0.30 15.61 -9.63
C HIS A 38 -0.53 14.39 -8.72
N VAL A 39 -0.58 14.61 -7.42
CA VAL A 39 -0.69 13.57 -6.40
C VAL A 39 -2.14 13.14 -6.23
N LEU A 40 -2.38 11.85 -6.29
CA LEU A 40 -3.67 11.19 -6.21
C LEU A 40 -3.67 10.22 -5.02
N ALA A 41 -4.04 10.67 -3.82
CA ALA A 41 -4.19 9.79 -2.66
C ALA A 41 -5.56 9.12 -2.73
N VAL A 42 -5.56 7.84 -3.08
CA VAL A 42 -6.77 7.07 -3.40
C VAL A 42 -7.24 6.27 -2.21
N ASP A 43 -8.54 6.34 -1.92
CA ASP A 43 -9.21 5.39 -1.05
C ASP A 43 -9.60 4.15 -1.87
N LEU A 44 -9.05 2.98 -1.56
CA LEU A 44 -9.39 1.73 -2.23
C LEU A 44 -10.86 1.33 -2.00
N SER A 45 -11.45 0.51 -2.87
CA SER A 45 -12.85 0.07 -2.76
C SER A 45 -13.20 -0.39 -1.36
N GLY A 46 -14.25 0.21 -0.78
CA GLY A 46 -14.74 -0.07 0.57
C GLY A 46 -13.92 0.54 1.72
N HIS A 47 -12.84 1.27 1.42
CA HIS A 47 -12.04 1.99 2.40
C HIS A 47 -12.32 3.50 2.34
N GLY A 48 -12.14 4.17 3.48
CA GLY A 48 -12.30 5.62 3.58
C GLY A 48 -13.67 6.09 3.04
N ARG A 49 -13.63 6.95 2.03
CA ARG A 49 -14.81 7.54 1.36
C ARG A 49 -15.21 6.81 0.07
N SER A 50 -14.43 5.80 -0.34
CA SER A 50 -14.76 5.01 -1.53
C SER A 50 -15.94 4.11 -1.31
N PRO A 51 -16.80 3.90 -2.34
CA PRO A 51 -17.95 3.04 -2.24
C PRO A 51 -17.53 1.59 -1.97
N LYS A 52 -18.40 0.85 -1.28
CA LYS A 52 -18.23 -0.60 -1.12
C LYS A 52 -18.30 -1.28 -2.48
N PRO A 53 -17.45 -2.30 -2.74
CA PRO A 53 -17.50 -3.05 -3.98
C PRO A 53 -18.83 -3.82 -4.10
N LYS A 54 -19.33 -3.94 -5.32
CA LYS A 54 -20.56 -4.72 -5.61
C LYS A 54 -20.33 -6.23 -5.58
N GLN A 55 -19.10 -6.65 -5.80
CA GLN A 55 -18.64 -8.04 -5.75
C GLN A 55 -17.89 -8.30 -4.43
N PRO A 56 -17.67 -9.56 -4.05
CA PRO A 56 -16.82 -9.87 -2.89
C PRO A 56 -15.45 -9.20 -3.02
N VAL A 57 -14.93 -8.69 -1.88
CA VAL A 57 -13.63 -8.01 -1.83
C VAL A 57 -12.53 -8.94 -2.36
N SER A 58 -11.72 -8.43 -3.29
CA SER A 58 -10.53 -9.11 -3.80
C SER A 58 -9.47 -8.09 -4.21
N ILE A 59 -8.19 -8.48 -4.17
CA ILE A 59 -7.09 -7.61 -4.61
C ILE A 59 -7.24 -7.28 -6.10
N GLU A 60 -7.63 -8.26 -6.90
CA GLU A 60 -7.93 -8.07 -8.33
C GLU A 60 -9.05 -7.07 -8.55
N GLY A 61 -10.15 -7.17 -7.79
CA GLY A 61 -11.28 -6.23 -7.88
C GLY A 61 -10.87 -4.80 -7.52
N MET A 62 -10.02 -4.63 -6.49
CA MET A 62 -9.48 -3.31 -6.11
C MET A 62 -8.60 -2.73 -7.23
N ALA A 63 -7.76 -3.54 -7.86
CA ALA A 63 -6.92 -3.12 -8.98
C ALA A 63 -7.76 -2.71 -10.20
N GLU A 64 -8.81 -3.46 -10.53
CA GLU A 64 -9.74 -3.13 -11.62
C GLU A 64 -10.51 -1.82 -11.36
N ASP A 65 -11.02 -1.62 -10.14
CA ASP A 65 -11.72 -0.39 -9.75
C ASP A 65 -10.79 0.84 -9.83
N LEU A 66 -9.54 0.67 -9.41
CA LEU A 66 -8.51 1.70 -9.50
C LEU A 66 -8.18 2.02 -10.96
N HIS A 67 -7.87 1.00 -11.77
CA HIS A 67 -7.58 1.17 -13.20
C HIS A 67 -8.72 1.93 -13.92
N LYS A 68 -9.97 1.49 -13.75
CA LYS A 68 -11.14 2.13 -14.36
C LYS A 68 -11.34 3.58 -13.89
N THR A 69 -11.05 3.85 -12.62
CA THR A 69 -11.14 5.21 -12.07
C THR A 69 -10.13 6.14 -12.72
N LEU A 70 -8.85 5.74 -12.80
CA LEU A 70 -7.79 6.55 -13.38
C LEU A 70 -7.91 6.68 -14.90
N GLN A 71 -8.28 5.59 -15.60
CA GLN A 71 -8.52 5.59 -17.05
C GLN A 71 -9.60 6.58 -17.44
N LYS A 72 -10.72 6.60 -16.70
CA LYS A 72 -11.83 7.53 -16.97
C LYS A 72 -11.44 9.00 -16.80
N GLN A 73 -10.45 9.28 -15.97
CA GLN A 73 -9.91 10.63 -15.72
C GLN A 73 -8.73 10.97 -16.63
N SER A 74 -8.34 10.07 -17.54
CA SER A 74 -7.15 10.22 -18.42
C SER A 74 -5.84 10.44 -17.63
N LEU A 75 -5.68 9.75 -16.49
CA LEU A 75 -4.55 9.85 -15.59
C LEU A 75 -3.56 8.68 -15.72
N LEU A 76 -3.61 7.95 -16.83
CA LEU A 76 -2.71 6.83 -17.12
C LEU A 76 -1.85 7.12 -18.35
N PRO A 77 -0.57 6.65 -18.39
CA PRO A 77 0.11 5.94 -17.31
C PRO A 77 0.45 6.86 -16.12
N ALA A 78 0.59 6.27 -14.93
CA ALA A 78 0.91 6.99 -13.69
C ALA A 78 2.07 6.33 -12.94
N HIS A 79 2.74 7.09 -12.07
CA HIS A 79 3.59 6.53 -11.02
C HIS A 79 2.73 6.01 -9.88
N PHE A 80 3.08 4.87 -9.29
CA PHE A 80 2.35 4.30 -8.15
C PHE A 80 3.26 4.09 -6.96
N VAL A 81 2.78 4.45 -5.78
CA VAL A 81 3.40 4.14 -4.49
C VAL A 81 2.38 3.38 -3.66
N GLY A 82 2.69 2.14 -3.30
CA GLY A 82 1.78 1.27 -2.57
C GLY A 82 2.35 0.77 -1.26
N LEU A 83 1.67 1.10 -0.14
CA LEU A 83 2.00 0.60 1.19
C LEU A 83 1.17 -0.65 1.49
N SER A 84 1.83 -1.76 1.84
CA SER A 84 1.18 -3.00 2.27
C SER A 84 0.11 -3.47 1.26
N LEU A 85 -1.18 -3.40 1.59
CA LEU A 85 -2.31 -3.66 0.67
C LEU A 85 -2.18 -2.87 -0.64
N GLY A 86 -1.79 -1.60 -0.57
CA GLY A 86 -1.57 -0.77 -1.75
C GLY A 86 -0.50 -1.32 -2.68
N GLY A 87 0.56 -1.91 -2.12
CA GLY A 87 1.59 -2.60 -2.90
C GLY A 87 1.07 -3.88 -3.57
N MET A 88 0.19 -4.64 -2.91
CA MET A 88 -0.47 -5.82 -3.50
C MET A 88 -1.36 -5.43 -4.68
N VAL A 89 -2.12 -4.33 -4.53
CA VAL A 89 -2.95 -3.77 -5.61
C VAL A 89 -2.09 -3.28 -6.77
N GLY A 90 -0.97 -2.59 -6.49
CA GLY A 90 0.00 -2.16 -7.50
C GLY A 90 0.59 -3.35 -8.29
N GLN A 91 0.96 -4.42 -7.61
CA GLN A 91 1.43 -5.67 -8.25
C GLN A 91 0.35 -6.30 -9.15
N MET A 92 -0.91 -6.30 -8.70
CA MET A 92 -2.02 -6.81 -9.50
C MET A 92 -2.28 -5.93 -10.74
N LEU A 93 -2.07 -4.61 -10.64
CA LEU A 93 -2.11 -3.71 -11.81
C LEU A 93 -1.01 -4.06 -12.82
N VAL A 94 0.22 -4.34 -12.37
CA VAL A 94 1.29 -4.81 -13.28
C VAL A 94 0.89 -6.09 -13.98
N ALA A 95 0.30 -7.03 -13.25
CA ALA A 95 -0.14 -8.31 -13.81
C ALA A 95 -1.26 -8.19 -14.85
N LYS A 96 -2.15 -7.21 -14.71
CA LYS A 96 -3.36 -7.07 -15.54
C LYS A 96 -3.29 -5.91 -16.56
N HIS A 97 -2.70 -4.81 -16.16
CA HIS A 97 -2.68 -3.55 -16.90
C HIS A 97 -1.27 -2.90 -16.87
N PRO A 98 -0.21 -3.60 -17.31
CA PRO A 98 1.17 -3.09 -17.18
C PRO A 98 1.39 -1.73 -17.84
N SER A 99 0.69 -1.43 -18.94
CA SER A 99 0.76 -0.14 -19.62
C SER A 99 0.16 1.03 -18.82
N SER A 100 -0.52 0.74 -17.72
CA SER A 100 -1.06 1.78 -16.81
C SER A 100 -0.01 2.36 -15.87
N LEU A 101 1.16 1.72 -15.77
CA LEU A 101 2.18 2.12 -14.81
C LEU A 101 3.40 2.72 -15.51
N ALA A 102 3.75 3.94 -15.15
CA ALA A 102 5.05 4.54 -15.46
C ALA A 102 6.14 4.00 -14.52
N SER A 103 5.79 3.73 -13.25
CA SER A 103 6.65 3.06 -12.27
C SER A 103 5.84 2.51 -11.10
N LEU A 104 6.44 1.64 -10.29
CA LEU A 104 5.84 1.09 -9.08
C LEU A 104 6.84 1.13 -7.90
N THR A 105 6.46 1.81 -6.82
CA THR A 105 7.15 1.75 -5.53
C THR A 105 6.36 0.87 -4.57
N LEU A 106 7.01 -0.15 -4.03
CA LEU A 106 6.45 -1.16 -3.15
C LEU A 106 6.99 -0.97 -1.73
N CYS A 107 6.11 -0.66 -0.77
CA CYS A 107 6.49 -0.43 0.62
C CYS A 107 5.87 -1.50 1.51
N ASP A 108 6.70 -2.23 2.26
CA ASP A 108 6.27 -3.18 3.29
C ASP A 108 5.13 -4.11 2.81
N THR A 109 5.33 -4.80 1.68
CA THR A 109 4.31 -5.58 0.98
C THR A 109 4.81 -6.97 0.55
N ILE A 110 3.89 -7.82 0.12
CA ILE A 110 4.14 -9.22 -0.28
C ILE A 110 3.56 -9.50 -1.66
N CYS A 111 4.06 -10.56 -2.33
CA CYS A 111 3.53 -11.04 -3.63
C CYS A 111 2.77 -12.37 -3.53
N GLU A 112 2.89 -13.05 -2.41
CA GLU A 112 2.18 -14.31 -2.10
C GLU A 112 2.06 -14.50 -0.60
N VAL A 113 1.19 -15.42 -0.18
CA VAL A 113 0.92 -15.73 1.23
C VAL A 113 1.17 -17.21 1.50
N SER A 114 1.90 -17.51 2.59
CA SER A 114 2.11 -18.90 3.03
C SER A 114 0.84 -19.48 3.66
N PRO A 115 0.68 -20.84 3.68
CA PRO A 115 -0.46 -21.47 4.33
C PRO A 115 -0.62 -21.12 5.81
N ASP A 116 0.47 -20.89 6.53
CA ASP A 116 0.40 -20.50 7.95
C ASP A 116 -0.03 -19.05 8.11
N THR A 117 0.43 -18.17 7.25
CA THR A 117 -0.05 -16.78 7.21
C THR A 117 -1.54 -16.71 6.89
N VAL A 118 -2.07 -17.57 6.00
CA VAL A 118 -3.52 -17.63 5.71
C VAL A 118 -4.34 -17.87 6.98
N LYS A 119 -3.88 -18.77 7.87
CA LYS A 119 -4.56 -19.03 9.15
C LYS A 119 -4.59 -17.80 10.05
N ILE A 120 -3.45 -17.09 10.15
CA ILE A 120 -3.34 -15.84 10.92
C ILE A 120 -4.30 -14.77 10.38
N LEU A 121 -4.36 -14.61 9.07
CA LEU A 121 -5.25 -13.64 8.43
C LEU A 121 -6.73 -13.98 8.63
N GLU A 122 -7.09 -15.27 8.59
CA GLU A 122 -8.45 -15.72 8.89
C GLU A 122 -8.83 -15.47 10.35
N GLU A 123 -7.93 -15.71 11.31
CA GLU A 123 -8.19 -15.40 12.72
C GLU A 123 -8.35 -13.88 12.95
N ARG A 124 -7.58 -13.04 12.24
CA ARG A 124 -7.80 -11.58 12.26
C ARG A 124 -9.16 -11.19 11.69
N ALA A 125 -9.57 -11.79 10.57
CA ALA A 125 -10.89 -11.55 9.99
C ALA A 125 -12.02 -11.92 10.97
N LYS A 126 -11.96 -13.09 11.61
CA LYS A 126 -12.91 -13.52 12.63
C LYS A 126 -12.94 -12.61 13.86
N ALA A 127 -11.75 -12.14 14.30
CA ALA A 127 -11.68 -11.22 15.43
C ALA A 127 -12.39 -9.89 15.12
N VAL A 128 -12.19 -9.36 13.91
CA VAL A 128 -12.89 -8.14 13.45
C VAL A 128 -14.40 -8.37 13.31
N GLU A 129 -14.83 -9.49 12.76
CA GLU A 129 -16.27 -9.83 12.65
C GLU A 129 -16.95 -9.91 14.01
N LYS A 130 -16.25 -10.45 15.03
CA LYS A 130 -16.79 -10.64 16.38
C LYS A 130 -16.77 -9.36 17.22
N GLY A 131 -15.69 -8.59 17.14
CA GLY A 131 -15.44 -7.48 18.07
C GLY A 131 -15.20 -6.11 17.40
N GLY A 132 -15.36 -6.01 16.06
CA GLY A 132 -15.09 -4.79 15.31
C GLY A 132 -13.59 -4.48 15.24
N MET A 133 -13.26 -3.29 14.74
CA MET A 133 -11.88 -2.86 14.56
C MET A 133 -11.08 -2.79 15.86
N ILE A 134 -11.74 -2.55 16.98
CA ILE A 134 -11.12 -2.50 18.32
C ILE A 134 -10.44 -3.82 18.69
N ALA A 135 -10.98 -4.96 18.22
CA ALA A 135 -10.48 -6.28 18.55
C ALA A 135 -9.07 -6.57 18.02
N ILE A 136 -8.65 -5.87 16.99
CA ILE A 136 -7.30 -6.03 16.39
C ILE A 136 -6.43 -4.79 16.54
N LEU A 137 -6.94 -3.73 17.17
CA LEU A 137 -6.31 -2.41 17.17
C LEU A 137 -4.90 -2.45 17.77
N GLU A 138 -4.76 -2.87 19.03
CA GLU A 138 -3.49 -2.84 19.74
C GLU A 138 -2.45 -3.74 19.05
N SER A 139 -2.79 -4.98 18.71
CA SER A 139 -1.90 -5.89 17.98
C SER A 139 -1.51 -5.38 16.58
N THR A 140 -2.35 -4.54 15.97
CA THR A 140 -2.03 -3.89 14.70
C THR A 140 -1.01 -2.78 14.91
N LEU A 141 -1.23 -1.89 15.90
CA LEU A 141 -0.33 -0.77 16.17
C LEU A 141 1.05 -1.25 16.65
N GLU A 142 1.11 -2.28 17.51
CA GLU A 142 2.34 -2.91 17.96
C GLU A 142 3.18 -3.49 16.83
N ARG A 143 2.54 -4.07 15.82
CA ARG A 143 3.23 -4.58 14.64
C ARG A 143 3.60 -3.48 13.65
N TRP A 144 2.79 -2.42 13.55
CA TRP A 144 2.94 -1.38 12.55
C TRP A 144 4.01 -0.35 12.88
N PHE A 145 4.22 -0.08 14.15
CA PHE A 145 5.20 0.91 14.59
C PHE A 145 6.28 0.30 15.47
N SER A 146 7.51 0.73 15.27
CA SER A 146 8.61 0.37 16.17
C SER A 146 8.36 0.97 17.56
N PRO A 147 8.76 0.27 18.64
CA PRO A 147 8.58 0.77 20.02
C PRO A 147 9.22 2.14 20.23
N GLY A 148 10.40 2.36 19.62
CA GLY A 148 11.12 3.63 19.70
C GLY A 148 10.40 4.78 19.05
N PHE A 149 9.73 4.54 17.91
CA PHE A 149 8.91 5.52 17.21
C PHE A 149 7.61 5.80 17.97
N ALA A 150 6.88 4.75 18.34
CA ALA A 150 5.58 4.89 19.00
C ALA A 150 5.65 5.73 20.28
N SER A 151 6.75 5.61 21.05
CA SER A 151 6.95 6.39 22.28
C SER A 151 7.22 7.89 22.01
N LYS A 152 7.86 8.23 20.89
CA LYS A 152 8.27 9.60 20.57
C LYS A 152 7.23 10.35 19.70
N HIS A 153 6.44 9.62 18.92
CA HIS A 153 5.51 10.14 17.90
C HIS A 153 4.07 9.68 18.16
N ALA A 154 3.61 9.83 19.39
CA ALA A 154 2.26 9.42 19.81
C ALA A 154 1.15 10.11 19.00
N ASP A 155 1.38 11.30 18.46
CA ASP A 155 0.47 12.02 17.59
C ASP A 155 0.28 11.32 16.22
N VAL A 156 1.35 10.79 15.63
CA VAL A 156 1.31 10.01 14.38
C VAL A 156 0.55 8.71 14.62
N VAL A 157 0.88 7.99 15.69
CA VAL A 157 0.20 6.74 16.08
C VAL A 157 -1.29 7.00 16.33
N ALA A 158 -1.64 8.10 17.01
CA ALA A 158 -3.03 8.47 17.27
C ALA A 158 -3.82 8.74 15.98
N LYS A 159 -3.20 9.38 14.97
CA LYS A 159 -3.84 9.57 13.66
C LYS A 159 -4.12 8.24 12.97
N VAL A 160 -3.15 7.32 12.96
CA VAL A 160 -3.34 5.99 12.35
C VAL A 160 -4.37 5.16 13.14
N LYS A 161 -4.34 5.22 14.47
CA LYS A 161 -5.37 4.62 15.33
C LYS A 161 -6.77 5.10 14.98
N LYS A 162 -6.94 6.40 14.74
CA LYS A 162 -8.22 6.97 14.32
C LYS A 162 -8.68 6.38 12.99
N LEU A 163 -7.81 6.32 11.97
CA LEU A 163 -8.13 5.72 10.67
C LEU A 163 -8.58 4.26 10.80
N LEU A 164 -7.87 3.47 11.61
CA LEU A 164 -8.21 2.07 11.87
C LEU A 164 -9.60 1.93 12.51
N LEU A 165 -9.94 2.79 13.49
CA LEU A 165 -11.24 2.74 14.18
C LEU A 165 -12.40 3.21 13.28
N GLU A 166 -12.14 4.06 12.27
CA GLU A 166 -13.14 4.53 11.32
C GLU A 166 -13.38 3.53 10.16
N ALA A 167 -12.52 2.50 10.02
CA ALA A 167 -12.65 1.52 8.96
C ALA A 167 -13.90 0.64 9.14
N ASP A 168 -14.52 0.27 8.01
CA ASP A 168 -15.65 -0.66 8.02
C ASP A 168 -15.17 -2.07 8.41
N PRO A 169 -15.68 -2.66 9.50
CA PRO A 169 -15.20 -3.95 9.98
C PRO A 169 -15.53 -5.10 9.02
N VAL A 170 -16.66 -5.03 8.29
CA VAL A 170 -17.04 -6.06 7.31
C VAL A 170 -16.07 -6.06 6.13
N ILE A 171 -15.79 -4.88 5.59
CA ILE A 171 -14.81 -4.73 4.49
C ILE A 171 -13.41 -5.12 4.98
N ASN A 172 -13.02 -4.73 6.19
CA ASN A 172 -11.71 -5.08 6.74
C ASN A 172 -11.54 -6.61 6.86
N ALA A 173 -12.52 -7.32 7.41
CA ALA A 173 -12.50 -8.78 7.52
C ALA A 173 -12.41 -9.45 6.13
N GLN A 174 -13.21 -8.98 5.16
CA GLN A 174 -13.15 -9.47 3.79
C GLN A 174 -11.79 -9.19 3.14
N THR A 175 -11.18 -8.04 3.42
CA THR A 175 -9.85 -7.68 2.89
C THR A 175 -8.76 -8.59 3.46
N TRP A 176 -8.80 -8.96 4.75
CA TRP A 176 -7.86 -9.95 5.31
C TRP A 176 -7.97 -11.30 4.58
N ARG A 177 -9.19 -11.77 4.29
CA ARG A 177 -9.41 -12.99 3.50
C ARG A 177 -8.95 -12.86 2.05
N ALA A 178 -9.11 -11.68 1.45
CA ALA A 178 -8.62 -11.39 0.11
C ALA A 178 -7.09 -11.41 0.05
N ILE A 179 -6.42 -10.84 1.05
CA ILE A 179 -4.96 -10.92 1.21
C ILE A 179 -4.52 -12.39 1.35
N GLY A 180 -5.25 -13.20 2.13
CA GLY A 180 -4.96 -14.64 2.29
C GLY A 180 -5.01 -15.46 0.99
N LYS A 181 -5.58 -14.92 -0.08
CA LYS A 181 -5.64 -15.54 -1.41
C LYS A 181 -4.59 -14.99 -2.39
N LEU A 182 -3.75 -14.06 -1.93
CA LEU A 182 -2.76 -13.43 -2.80
C LEU A 182 -1.71 -14.44 -3.25
N ASN A 183 -1.55 -14.56 -4.56
CA ASN A 183 -0.42 -15.18 -5.22
C ASN A 183 -0.33 -14.63 -6.65
N VAL A 184 0.56 -13.66 -6.87
CA VAL A 184 0.73 -13.00 -8.18
C VAL A 184 2.09 -13.33 -8.82
N VAL A 185 2.87 -14.22 -8.21
CA VAL A 185 4.25 -14.52 -8.63
C VAL A 185 4.35 -14.96 -10.08
N SER A 186 3.48 -15.88 -10.52
CA SER A 186 3.49 -16.37 -11.90
C SER A 186 3.15 -15.27 -12.91
N GLN A 187 2.17 -14.45 -12.58
CA GLN A 187 1.74 -13.32 -13.43
C GLN A 187 2.85 -12.27 -13.56
N LEU A 188 3.51 -11.93 -12.43
CA LEU A 188 4.60 -10.95 -12.42
C LEU A 188 5.83 -11.43 -13.21
N LYS A 189 6.15 -12.74 -13.17
CA LYS A 189 7.23 -13.32 -14.00
C LYS A 189 6.96 -13.18 -15.49
N SER A 190 5.70 -13.18 -15.91
CA SER A 190 5.28 -13.07 -17.30
C SER A 190 4.97 -11.64 -17.73
N ALA A 191 4.86 -10.70 -16.79
CA ALA A 191 4.56 -9.31 -17.09
C ALA A 191 5.78 -8.58 -17.68
N PRO A 192 5.56 -7.53 -18.50
CA PRO A 192 6.61 -6.62 -18.90
C PRO A 192 7.29 -5.99 -17.68
N LYS A 193 8.61 -5.79 -17.76
CA LYS A 193 9.35 -5.08 -16.71
C LYS A 193 8.98 -3.60 -16.74
N ILE A 194 8.76 -3.05 -15.57
CA ILE A 194 8.54 -1.62 -15.36
C ILE A 194 9.56 -1.12 -14.33
N PRO A 195 9.93 0.16 -14.34
CA PRO A 195 10.75 0.73 -13.28
C PRO A 195 10.12 0.48 -11.92
N ALA A 196 10.87 -0.11 -10.98
CA ALA A 196 10.36 -0.41 -9.65
C ALA A 196 11.38 -0.14 -8.55
N LEU A 197 10.87 0.20 -7.36
CA LEU A 197 11.63 0.42 -6.13
C LEU A 197 10.94 -0.31 -4.98
N VAL A 198 11.70 -0.98 -4.13
CA VAL A 198 11.17 -1.71 -2.98
C VAL A 198 11.69 -1.09 -1.69
N PHE A 199 10.79 -0.82 -0.74
CA PHE A 199 11.10 -0.39 0.62
C PHE A 199 10.68 -1.45 1.63
N ASN A 200 11.52 -1.65 2.65
CA ASN A 200 11.19 -2.46 3.81
C ASN A 200 11.67 -1.78 5.08
N GLY A 201 10.83 -1.79 6.12
CA GLY A 201 11.27 -1.48 7.48
C GLY A 201 12.10 -2.64 8.04
N SER A 202 13.28 -2.37 8.59
CA SER A 202 14.19 -3.42 9.11
C SER A 202 13.62 -4.19 10.30
N LEU A 203 12.60 -3.66 10.97
CA LEU A 203 11.90 -4.26 12.10
C LEU A 203 10.50 -4.79 11.75
N ASP A 204 10.12 -4.82 10.45
CA ASP A 204 8.82 -5.38 10.05
C ASP A 204 8.82 -6.91 10.21
N THR A 205 8.20 -7.39 11.28
CA THR A 205 8.08 -8.82 11.56
C THR A 205 7.05 -9.53 10.66
N GLY A 206 6.20 -8.78 9.98
CA GLY A 206 5.20 -9.33 9.05
C GLY A 206 5.69 -9.47 7.62
N ILE A 207 6.72 -8.70 7.27
CA ILE A 207 7.35 -8.69 5.93
C ILE A 207 8.87 -8.81 6.13
N PRO A 208 9.38 -10.02 6.36
CA PRO A 208 10.80 -10.21 6.59
C PRO A 208 11.64 -9.87 5.35
N PRO A 209 12.95 -9.55 5.51
CA PRO A 209 13.80 -9.04 4.43
C PRO A 209 13.91 -9.92 3.17
N ASP A 210 13.74 -11.23 3.29
CA ASP A 210 13.73 -12.17 2.17
C ASP A 210 12.52 -11.96 1.24
N VAL A 211 11.40 -11.48 1.78
CA VAL A 211 10.22 -11.10 0.96
C VAL A 211 10.52 -9.87 0.12
N GLY A 212 11.16 -8.85 0.69
CA GLY A 212 11.61 -7.67 -0.05
C GLY A 212 12.58 -8.04 -1.18
N LYS A 213 13.56 -8.92 -0.90
CA LYS A 213 14.50 -9.44 -1.91
C LYS A 213 13.76 -10.18 -3.03
N ARG A 214 12.75 -10.99 -2.71
CA ARG A 214 11.93 -11.68 -3.71
C ARG A 214 11.19 -10.70 -4.63
N LEU A 215 10.67 -9.59 -4.10
CA LEU A 215 10.07 -8.54 -4.91
C LEU A 215 11.13 -7.89 -5.82
N CYS A 216 12.33 -7.63 -5.31
CA CYS A 216 13.43 -7.12 -6.13
C CYS A 216 13.76 -8.05 -7.30
N ASP A 217 13.84 -9.36 -7.08
CA ASP A 217 14.07 -10.35 -8.13
C ASP A 217 12.94 -10.38 -9.18
N LEU A 218 11.69 -10.21 -8.76
CA LEU A 218 10.53 -10.20 -9.65
C LEU A 218 10.49 -8.95 -10.53
N PHE A 219 10.88 -7.80 -9.99
CA PHE A 219 10.79 -6.51 -10.68
C PHE A 219 12.12 -6.00 -11.24
N ASP A 220 13.23 -6.68 -10.98
CA ASP A 220 14.60 -6.17 -11.25
C ASP A 220 14.82 -4.81 -10.57
N ALA A 221 14.47 -4.75 -9.28
CA ALA A 221 14.41 -3.54 -8.49
C ALA A 221 15.49 -3.49 -7.40
N SER A 222 15.76 -2.29 -6.88
CA SER A 222 16.60 -2.09 -5.70
C SER A 222 15.76 -2.17 -4.43
N LEU A 223 16.35 -2.72 -3.35
CA LEU A 223 15.78 -2.72 -2.01
C LEU A 223 16.38 -1.56 -1.20
N MET A 224 15.51 -0.70 -0.66
CA MET A 224 15.84 0.31 0.33
C MET A 224 15.33 -0.12 1.69
N GLU A 225 16.24 -0.47 2.59
CA GLU A 225 15.89 -0.85 3.96
C GLU A 225 15.90 0.39 4.86
N LEU A 226 14.74 0.76 5.42
CA LEU A 226 14.61 1.85 6.37
C LEU A 226 14.92 1.33 7.78
N SER A 227 16.10 1.70 8.27
CA SER A 227 16.65 1.18 9.52
C SER A 227 15.84 1.61 10.75
N GLY A 228 15.53 0.66 11.63
CA GLY A 228 14.77 0.91 12.86
C GLY A 228 13.27 1.10 12.66
N CYS A 229 12.76 1.01 11.44
CA CYS A 229 11.34 1.13 11.10
C CYS A 229 10.65 -0.24 11.07
N ALA A 230 9.39 -0.27 11.48
CA ALA A 230 8.51 -1.43 11.36
C ALA A 230 7.66 -1.34 10.07
N HIS A 231 6.44 -1.87 10.09
CA HIS A 231 5.56 -1.99 8.91
C HIS A 231 5.10 -0.66 8.29
N MET A 232 5.11 0.43 9.04
CA MET A 232 4.73 1.75 8.53
C MET A 232 5.97 2.58 8.21
N ALA A 233 6.98 1.96 7.62
CA ALA A 233 8.29 2.55 7.38
C ALA A 233 8.25 3.94 6.71
N PRO A 234 7.38 4.23 5.70
CA PRO A 234 7.24 5.58 5.17
C PRO A 234 6.79 6.63 6.19
N LEU A 235 6.02 6.23 7.23
CA LEU A 235 5.59 7.15 8.29
C LEU A 235 6.62 7.30 9.40
N GLU A 236 7.42 6.26 9.66
CA GLU A 236 8.45 6.27 10.69
C GLU A 236 9.71 7.04 10.26
N ALA A 237 10.07 6.97 8.98
CA ALA A 237 11.22 7.67 8.41
C ALA A 237 10.80 8.49 7.15
N PRO A 238 9.92 9.49 7.30
CA PRO A 238 9.32 10.18 6.16
C PRO A 238 10.34 10.91 5.29
N ASP A 239 11.35 11.53 5.87
CA ASP A 239 12.36 12.29 5.10
C ASP A 239 13.26 11.33 4.31
N GLU A 240 13.78 10.28 4.93
CA GLU A 240 14.62 9.27 4.27
C GLU A 240 13.85 8.55 3.16
N PHE A 241 12.60 8.13 3.43
CA PHE A 241 11.72 7.56 2.40
C PHE A 241 11.54 8.50 1.23
N MET A 242 11.28 9.80 1.48
CA MET A 242 11.07 10.79 0.44
C MET A 242 12.32 11.06 -0.40
N ASP A 243 13.50 11.07 0.22
CA ASP A 243 14.76 11.30 -0.50
C ASP A 243 15.04 10.18 -1.52
N TYR A 244 14.85 8.92 -1.12
CA TYR A 244 14.97 7.78 -2.02
C TYR A 244 13.88 7.77 -3.11
N LEU A 245 12.62 8.05 -2.73
CA LEU A 245 11.50 8.07 -3.67
C LEU A 245 11.68 9.15 -4.75
N GLU A 246 12.05 10.37 -4.35
CA GLU A 246 12.27 11.47 -5.30
C GLU A 246 13.47 11.23 -6.20
N SER A 247 14.55 10.63 -5.67
CA SER A 247 15.70 10.22 -6.47
C SER A 247 15.30 9.20 -7.54
N PHE A 248 14.54 8.18 -7.16
CA PHE A 248 14.03 7.16 -8.09
C PHE A 248 13.12 7.77 -9.16
N LEU A 249 12.13 8.56 -8.77
CA LEU A 249 11.18 9.18 -9.71
C LEU A 249 11.85 10.17 -10.67
N SER A 250 12.95 10.82 -10.24
CA SER A 250 13.72 11.75 -11.09
C SER A 250 14.52 11.04 -12.17
N GLY A 251 14.84 9.77 -11.99
CA GLY A 251 15.53 8.94 -12.97
C GLY A 251 14.61 8.32 -14.03
N ILE A 252 13.30 8.55 -13.94
CA ILE A 252 12.32 8.01 -14.90
C ILE A 252 11.92 9.14 -15.84
N GLU A 253 12.15 8.96 -17.14
CA GLU A 253 11.75 9.92 -18.15
C GLU A 253 10.22 10.11 -18.13
N PRO A 254 9.73 11.35 -18.21
CA PRO A 254 8.30 11.57 -18.39
C PRO A 254 7.90 11.02 -19.76
N GLY A 255 7.00 10.03 -19.77
CA GLY A 255 6.45 9.43 -20.97
C GLY A 255 5.47 10.36 -21.70
#